data_d6163583e38c23a53f246d4eaff1ab4f
#
_entry.id   d6163583e38c23a53f246d4eaff1ab4f
#
_cell.length_a   1.000
_cell.length_b   1.000
_cell.length_c   1.000
_cell.angle_alpha   90.00
_cell.angle_beta   90.00
_cell.angle_gamma   90.00
#
_symmetry.space_group_name_H-M   'P 1'
#
loop_
_entity.id
_entity.type
_entity.pdbx_description
1 polymer ?
#
loop_
_entity_poly.entity_id
_entity_poly.type
_entity_poly.pdbx_seq_one_letter_code
_entity_poly.pdbx_strand_id
1 'polypeptide(L)'
;MKSKKFFQFVVSIVILLILMKLSLVTNVFESLEELFGSFSFSYDMLFKMAIMLLMVYIVCSLFNLIISFVPVHSNRIKTMLTIFKSFVNYAAMIFALCFGLNIIGVDVSTIVASLGIVALVIGFGAESLIEDVITGLFMIVENQYNVNDIVEVNGFRGTVSSIGIRTTSIVDAGGNVKIINNSNMKDILNRSDNASKAISEIQVSYETDIEKLEENIPSMMENIYSLHKDLMSSAPEYIGVSSLDASGVTLKFVVEVDEKNIYKGQRILNRELLVAFKKAKVEIPYPQLDIHQK
;
A
#
# COMPACT_ATOMS: atom_id res chain seq x y z
N MET A 1 15.61 21.56 26.25
CA MET A 1 14.26 21.98 25.78
C MET A 1 13.17 20.94 26.11
N LYS A 2 13.41 19.63 25.91
CA LYS A 2 12.47 18.53 26.25
C LYS A 2 12.12 18.45 27.75
N SER A 3 13.10 18.63 28.65
CA SER A 3 12.93 18.60 30.11
C SER A 3 11.99 19.70 30.64
N LYS A 4 12.03 20.91 30.07
CA LYS A 4 11.17 22.03 30.49
C LYS A 4 9.71 21.80 30.14
N LYS A 5 9.43 21.21 28.97
CA LYS A 5 8.06 20.86 28.55
C LYS A 5 7.48 19.73 29.38
N PHE A 6 8.28 18.72 29.70
CA PHE A 6 7.88 17.61 30.58
C PHE A 6 7.54 18.13 31.99
N PHE A 7 8.37 19.01 32.52
CA PHE A 7 8.12 19.64 33.82
C PHE A 7 6.80 20.43 33.82
N GLN A 8 6.56 21.24 32.78
CA GLN A 8 5.30 22.01 32.64
C GLN A 8 4.08 21.08 32.57
N PHE A 9 4.18 19.95 31.85
CA PHE A 9 3.12 18.93 31.77
C PHE A 9 2.82 18.31 33.14
N VAL A 10 3.86 17.90 33.90
CA VAL A 10 3.70 17.35 35.24
C VAL A 10 3.07 18.36 36.20
N VAL A 11 3.52 19.63 36.16
CA VAL A 11 2.94 20.69 36.97
C VAL A 11 1.46 20.90 36.65
N SER A 12 1.06 20.85 35.36
CA SER A 12 -0.35 20.99 34.97
C SER A 12 -1.23 19.86 35.49
N ILE A 13 -0.72 18.62 35.50
CA ILE A 13 -1.43 17.46 36.09
C ILE A 13 -1.61 17.65 37.60
N VAL A 14 -0.56 18.08 38.30
CA VAL A 14 -0.63 18.32 39.74
C VAL A 14 -1.66 19.41 40.06
N ILE A 15 -1.66 20.51 39.30
CA ILE A 15 -2.65 21.59 39.45
C ILE A 15 -4.07 21.07 39.20
N LEU A 16 -4.29 20.24 38.17
CA LEU A 16 -5.59 19.64 37.89
C LEU A 16 -6.08 18.76 39.06
N LEU A 17 -5.20 17.91 39.59
CA LEU A 17 -5.54 17.06 40.74
C LEU A 17 -5.87 17.86 41.99
N ILE A 18 -5.16 18.97 42.20
CA ILE A 18 -5.44 19.90 43.32
C ILE A 18 -6.81 20.58 43.13
N LEU A 19 -7.12 21.05 41.92
CA LEU A 19 -8.41 21.68 41.62
C LEU A 19 -9.56 20.65 41.74
N MET A 20 -9.39 19.40 41.28
CA MET A 20 -10.37 18.34 41.46
C MET A 20 -10.60 18.00 42.94
N LYS A 21 -9.55 18.01 43.78
CA LYS A 21 -9.71 17.81 45.24
C LYS A 21 -10.41 19.01 45.87
N LEU A 22 -10.09 20.22 45.44
CA LEU A 22 -10.71 21.47 45.94
C LEU A 22 -12.21 21.49 45.63
N SER A 23 -12.64 20.95 44.47
CA SER A 23 -14.06 20.83 44.11
C SER A 23 -14.85 19.88 44.99
N LEU A 24 -14.20 18.86 45.55
CA LEU A 24 -14.80 17.89 46.48
C LEU A 24 -14.94 18.44 47.92
N VAL A 25 -14.24 19.54 48.24
CA VAL A 25 -14.22 20.17 49.58
C VAL A 25 -15.09 21.44 49.64
N THR A 26 -15.86 21.73 48.58
CA THR A 26 -16.48 23.06 48.35
C THR A 26 -17.76 23.36 49.10
N ASN A 27 -17.77 23.24 50.41
CA ASN A 27 -18.60 24.14 51.23
C ASN A 27 -18.00 25.59 51.36
N VAL A 28 -16.77 25.79 50.86
CA VAL A 28 -16.08 27.09 50.95
C VAL A 28 -16.62 28.08 49.91
N PHE A 29 -17.22 27.62 48.82
CA PHE A 29 -17.74 28.51 47.77
C PHE A 29 -19.13 29.06 48.05
N GLU A 30 -19.98 28.34 48.77
CA GLU A 30 -21.30 28.86 49.25
C GLU A 30 -21.13 30.10 50.16
N SER A 31 -20.10 30.09 50.99
CA SER A 31 -19.83 31.25 51.90
C SER A 31 -19.26 32.46 51.18
N LEU A 32 -18.66 32.31 49.97
CA LEU A 32 -18.20 33.43 49.15
C LEU A 32 -19.31 34.01 48.27
N GLU A 33 -20.30 33.22 47.87
CA GLU A 33 -21.50 33.66 47.15
C GLU A 33 -22.35 34.60 48.00
N GLU A 34 -22.46 34.38 49.31
CA GLU A 34 -23.09 35.32 50.26
C GLU A 34 -22.35 36.65 50.42
N LEU A 35 -21.01 36.68 50.25
CA LEU A 35 -20.18 37.86 50.40
C LEU A 35 -20.16 38.75 49.15
N PHE A 36 -20.34 38.19 47.94
CA PHE A 36 -20.25 38.90 46.66
C PHE A 36 -21.57 38.98 45.90
N GLY A 37 -22.71 38.85 46.55
CA GLY A 37 -24.08 38.67 46.05
C GLY A 37 -24.67 39.71 45.09
N SER A 38 -23.87 40.35 44.26
CA SER A 38 -24.37 41.22 43.19
C SER A 38 -23.78 40.95 41.80
N PHE A 39 -22.90 39.95 41.65
CA PHE A 39 -22.40 39.53 40.36
C PHE A 39 -22.91 38.10 40.04
N SER A 40 -23.70 37.99 38.95
CA SER A 40 -24.30 36.71 38.45
C SER A 40 -23.29 35.70 37.87
N PHE A 41 -22.03 35.75 38.30
CA PHE A 41 -21.03 34.78 37.98
C PHE A 41 -20.97 33.74 39.10
N SER A 42 -21.55 32.55 38.85
CA SER A 42 -21.42 31.44 39.77
C SER A 42 -19.95 30.99 39.83
N TYR A 43 -19.40 30.85 41.07
CA TYR A 43 -18.04 30.30 41.26
C TYR A 43 -17.88 28.90 40.65
N ASP A 44 -18.96 28.11 40.65
CA ASP A 44 -19.02 26.80 40.02
C ASP A 44 -18.75 26.88 38.50
N MET A 45 -19.26 27.93 37.83
CA MET A 45 -19.03 28.16 36.42
C MET A 45 -17.57 28.52 36.12
N LEU A 46 -16.96 29.45 36.90
CA LEU A 46 -15.55 29.81 36.76
C LEU A 46 -14.65 28.60 37.01
N PHE A 47 -15.02 27.75 37.98
CA PHE A 47 -14.29 26.54 38.31
C PHE A 47 -14.37 25.49 37.20
N LYS A 48 -15.57 25.25 36.65
CA LYS A 48 -15.76 24.36 35.48
C LYS A 48 -14.98 24.84 34.26
N MET A 49 -14.98 26.17 34.02
CA MET A 49 -14.21 26.76 32.91
C MET A 49 -12.70 26.57 33.11
N ALA A 50 -12.18 26.76 34.34
CA ALA A 50 -10.77 26.57 34.68
C ALA A 50 -10.35 25.10 34.48
N ILE A 51 -11.17 24.16 34.95
CA ILE A 51 -10.91 22.72 34.75
C ILE A 51 -10.90 22.38 33.27
N MET A 52 -11.88 22.83 32.49
CA MET A 52 -11.98 22.57 31.05
C MET A 52 -10.76 23.11 30.32
N LEU A 53 -10.34 24.36 30.55
CA LEU A 53 -9.16 24.96 29.91
C LEU A 53 -7.88 24.19 30.28
N LEU A 54 -7.76 23.75 31.55
CA LEU A 54 -6.62 22.97 32.00
C LEU A 54 -6.59 21.58 31.36
N MET A 55 -7.75 20.92 31.22
CA MET A 55 -7.86 19.65 30.50
C MET A 55 -7.45 19.77 29.04
N VAL A 56 -7.95 20.79 28.31
CA VAL A 56 -7.57 21.05 26.93
C VAL A 56 -6.07 21.31 26.81
N TYR A 57 -5.51 22.12 27.73
CA TYR A 57 -4.08 22.39 27.78
C TYR A 57 -3.26 21.11 28.01
N ILE A 58 -3.68 20.24 28.93
CA ILE A 58 -3.00 18.97 29.22
C ILE A 58 -3.01 18.05 27.97
N VAL A 59 -4.17 17.91 27.31
CA VAL A 59 -4.30 17.11 26.09
C VAL A 59 -3.38 17.67 24.98
N CYS A 60 -3.41 18.96 24.72
CA CYS A 60 -2.53 19.59 23.74
C CYS A 60 -1.04 19.45 24.11
N SER A 61 -0.71 19.58 25.40
CA SER A 61 0.67 19.44 25.89
C SER A 61 1.17 18.01 25.74
N LEU A 62 0.33 17.00 26.07
CA LEU A 62 0.65 15.59 25.88
C LEU A 62 0.88 15.28 24.39
N PHE A 63 -0.01 15.73 23.52
CA PHE A 63 0.13 15.58 22.08
C PHE A 63 1.43 16.21 21.54
N ASN A 64 1.72 17.44 21.96
CA ASN A 64 2.96 18.14 21.61
C ASN A 64 4.22 17.43 22.13
N LEU A 65 4.11 16.79 23.30
CA LEU A 65 5.18 15.99 23.88
C LEU A 65 5.43 14.73 23.05
N ILE A 66 4.38 13.98 22.69
CA ILE A 66 4.48 12.78 21.84
C ILE A 66 5.15 13.12 20.51
N ILE A 67 4.70 14.17 19.83
CA ILE A 67 5.33 14.62 18.57
C ILE A 67 6.80 14.96 18.75
N SER A 68 7.19 15.51 19.91
CA SER A 68 8.59 15.89 20.17
C SER A 68 9.55 14.68 20.28
N PHE A 69 9.03 13.48 20.50
CA PHE A 69 9.82 12.23 20.51
C PHE A 69 10.05 11.65 19.12
N VAL A 70 9.32 12.08 18.10
CA VAL A 70 9.50 11.60 16.72
C VAL A 70 10.86 12.08 16.21
N PRO A 71 11.80 11.18 15.85
CA PRO A 71 13.08 11.58 15.32
C PRO A 71 12.90 12.14 13.91
N VAL A 72 13.21 13.43 13.73
CA VAL A 72 13.05 14.12 12.46
C VAL A 72 14.40 14.23 11.76
N HIS A 73 14.59 13.45 10.71
CA HIS A 73 15.81 13.45 9.90
C HIS A 73 15.70 14.34 8.65
N SER A 74 14.49 14.83 8.32
CA SER A 74 14.24 15.59 7.10
C SER A 74 13.48 16.90 7.42
N ASN A 75 13.85 17.98 6.75
CA ASN A 75 13.13 19.26 6.85
C ASN A 75 11.67 19.14 6.39
N ARG A 76 11.36 18.25 5.44
CA ARG A 76 9.98 17.99 4.98
C ARG A 76 9.12 17.43 6.10
N ILE A 77 9.60 16.40 6.80
CA ILE A 77 8.90 15.80 7.94
C ILE A 77 8.69 16.85 9.05
N LYS A 78 9.69 17.69 9.33
CA LYS A 78 9.57 18.76 10.31
C LYS A 78 8.45 19.73 9.98
N THR A 79 8.34 20.15 8.72
CA THR A 79 7.28 21.05 8.25
C THR A 79 5.90 20.39 8.37
N MET A 80 5.76 19.13 7.94
CA MET A 80 4.50 18.38 8.06
C MET A 80 4.05 18.26 9.52
N LEU A 81 4.95 17.88 10.43
CA LEU A 81 4.63 17.80 11.86
C LEU A 81 4.25 19.15 12.45
N THR A 82 4.86 20.25 11.98
CA THR A 82 4.51 21.61 12.43
C THR A 82 3.11 21.98 11.97
N ILE A 83 2.75 21.70 10.71
CA ILE A 83 1.40 21.95 10.18
C ILE A 83 0.36 21.13 10.95
N PHE A 84 0.61 19.83 11.14
CA PHE A 84 -0.29 18.95 11.87
C PHE A 84 -0.48 19.39 13.33
N LYS A 85 0.59 19.82 13.99
CA LYS A 85 0.53 20.37 15.33
C LYS A 85 -0.33 21.65 15.37
N SER A 86 -0.18 22.54 14.40
CA SER A 86 -0.98 23.75 14.32
C SER A 86 -2.45 23.44 14.12
N PHE A 87 -2.76 22.48 13.24
CA PHE A 87 -4.14 22.01 13.01
C PHE A 87 -4.79 21.49 14.29
N VAL A 88 -4.09 20.61 15.04
CA VAL A 88 -4.61 20.07 16.32
C VAL A 88 -4.82 21.18 17.35
N ASN A 89 -3.89 22.15 17.45
CA ASN A 89 -4.03 23.27 18.37
C ASN A 89 -5.23 24.19 18.01
N TYR A 90 -5.47 24.44 16.72
CA TYR A 90 -6.65 25.21 16.28
C TYR A 90 -7.95 24.45 16.54
N ALA A 91 -8.00 23.15 16.28
CA ALA A 91 -9.16 22.32 16.60
C ALA A 91 -9.46 22.33 18.10
N ALA A 92 -8.43 22.20 18.95
CA ALA A 92 -8.56 22.28 20.40
C ALA A 92 -9.03 23.64 20.86
N MET A 93 -8.59 24.74 20.23
CA MET A 93 -9.04 26.09 20.52
C MET A 93 -10.53 26.30 20.20
N ILE A 94 -10.99 25.79 19.04
CA ILE A 94 -12.40 25.83 18.65
C ILE A 94 -13.25 25.04 19.65
N PHE A 95 -12.79 23.82 20.01
CA PHE A 95 -13.43 22.99 21.02
C PHE A 95 -13.55 23.70 22.37
N ALA A 96 -12.44 24.30 22.87
CA ALA A 96 -12.41 25.06 24.10
C ALA A 96 -13.39 26.27 24.08
N LEU A 97 -13.49 26.95 22.94
CA LEU A 97 -14.41 28.05 22.74
C LEU A 97 -15.88 27.58 22.81
N CYS A 98 -16.25 26.51 22.09
CA CYS A 98 -17.61 25.98 22.12
C CYS A 98 -18.01 25.48 23.53
N PHE A 99 -17.12 24.73 24.19
CA PHE A 99 -17.40 24.27 25.55
C PHE A 99 -17.43 25.40 26.58
N GLY A 100 -16.55 26.42 26.42
CA GLY A 100 -16.55 27.60 27.25
C GLY A 100 -17.89 28.39 27.14
N LEU A 101 -18.40 28.57 25.93
CA LEU A 101 -19.71 29.19 25.70
C LEU A 101 -20.86 28.36 26.31
N ASN A 102 -20.79 27.07 26.20
CA ASN A 102 -21.81 26.16 26.80
C ASN A 102 -21.83 26.26 28.34
N ILE A 103 -20.67 26.35 29.00
CA ILE A 103 -20.56 26.54 30.44
C ILE A 103 -21.20 27.90 30.86
N ILE A 104 -21.13 28.92 30.04
CA ILE A 104 -21.75 30.26 30.28
C ILE A 104 -23.28 30.23 30.02
N GLY A 105 -23.82 29.08 29.53
CA GLY A 105 -25.24 28.91 29.24
C GLY A 105 -25.64 29.32 27.82
N VAL A 106 -24.68 29.59 26.94
CA VAL A 106 -24.96 29.82 25.50
C VAL A 106 -25.22 28.48 24.80
N ASP A 107 -26.32 28.38 24.09
CA ASP A 107 -26.61 27.20 23.28
C ASP A 107 -25.68 27.13 22.05
N VAL A 108 -24.74 26.20 22.08
CA VAL A 108 -23.78 25.98 21.00
C VAL A 108 -24.20 24.87 20.03
N SER A 109 -25.38 24.30 20.19
CA SER A 109 -25.87 23.18 19.40
C SER A 109 -25.80 23.44 17.91
N THR A 110 -26.20 24.63 17.47
CA THR A 110 -26.16 25.05 16.07
C THR A 110 -24.72 25.16 15.54
N ILE A 111 -23.79 25.69 16.39
CA ILE A 111 -22.37 25.79 16.02
C ILE A 111 -21.75 24.42 15.87
N VAL A 112 -21.99 23.52 16.84
CA VAL A 112 -21.49 22.14 16.81
C VAL A 112 -22.04 21.38 15.61
N ALA A 113 -23.34 21.53 15.31
CA ALA A 113 -23.95 20.93 14.13
C ALA A 113 -23.29 21.43 12.82
N SER A 114 -23.05 22.72 12.71
CA SER A 114 -22.38 23.33 11.56
C SER A 114 -20.93 22.84 11.40
N LEU A 115 -20.19 22.70 12.50
CA LEU A 115 -18.84 22.12 12.50
C LEU A 115 -18.87 20.65 12.08
N GLY A 116 -19.92 19.88 12.44
CA GLY A 116 -20.15 18.53 11.97
C GLY A 116 -20.27 18.43 10.44
N ILE A 117 -21.00 19.36 9.81
CA ILE A 117 -21.12 19.45 8.35
C ILE A 117 -19.74 19.74 7.72
N VAL A 118 -19.00 20.70 8.27
CA VAL A 118 -17.64 21.04 7.78
C VAL A 118 -16.71 19.82 7.91
N ALA A 119 -16.77 19.10 9.04
CA ALA A 119 -15.97 17.89 9.25
C ALA A 119 -16.32 16.79 8.24
N LEU A 120 -17.60 16.63 7.87
CA LEU A 120 -18.06 15.67 6.86
C LEU A 120 -17.52 16.04 5.47
N VAL A 121 -17.53 17.33 5.09
CA VAL A 121 -16.96 17.79 3.80
C VAL A 121 -15.45 17.53 3.74
N ILE A 122 -14.73 17.81 4.84
CA ILE A 122 -13.29 17.53 4.94
C ILE A 122 -13.04 16.01 4.86
N GLY A 123 -13.88 15.21 5.53
CA GLY A 123 -13.82 13.75 5.51
C GLY A 123 -13.95 13.18 4.09
N PHE A 124 -14.94 13.61 3.33
CA PHE A 124 -15.09 13.24 1.92
C PHE A 124 -13.90 13.69 1.06
N GLY A 125 -13.35 14.88 1.33
CA GLY A 125 -12.15 15.37 0.64
C GLY A 125 -10.89 14.54 0.95
N ALA A 126 -10.86 13.87 2.10
CA ALA A 126 -9.73 13.04 2.55
C ALA A 126 -9.93 11.53 2.32
N GLU A 127 -11.10 11.08 1.84
CA GLU A 127 -11.50 9.67 1.72
C GLU A 127 -10.46 8.84 0.96
N SER A 128 -10.04 9.30 -0.22
CA SER A 128 -9.04 8.60 -1.03
C SER A 128 -7.68 8.46 -0.35
N LEU A 129 -7.28 9.46 0.46
CA LEU A 129 -6.03 9.40 1.22
C LEU A 129 -6.10 8.34 2.31
N ILE A 130 -7.26 8.24 2.98
CA ILE A 130 -7.50 7.25 4.03
C ILE A 130 -7.56 5.85 3.40
N GLU A 131 -8.27 5.70 2.28
CA GLU A 131 -8.33 4.44 1.52
C GLU A 131 -6.93 3.97 1.11
N ASP A 132 -6.10 4.86 0.55
CA ASP A 132 -4.72 4.54 0.15
C ASP A 132 -3.89 4.00 1.32
N VAL A 133 -3.99 4.63 2.49
CA VAL A 133 -3.23 4.24 3.70
C VAL A 133 -3.71 2.90 4.24
N ILE A 134 -5.02 2.71 4.36
CA ILE A 134 -5.63 1.47 4.86
C ILE A 134 -5.28 0.31 3.92
N THR A 135 -5.48 0.49 2.62
CA THR A 135 -5.16 -0.54 1.61
C THR A 135 -3.67 -0.90 1.65
N GLY A 136 -2.77 0.10 1.70
CA GLY A 136 -1.33 -0.15 1.79
C GLY A 136 -0.93 -0.93 3.05
N LEU A 137 -1.59 -0.68 4.19
CA LEU A 137 -1.36 -1.44 5.42
C LEU A 137 -1.80 -2.91 5.27
N PHE A 138 -3.01 -3.14 4.74
CA PHE A 138 -3.52 -4.50 4.54
C PHE A 138 -2.68 -5.30 3.54
N MET A 139 -2.23 -4.69 2.44
CA MET A 139 -1.34 -5.33 1.47
C MET A 139 -0.07 -5.88 2.12
N ILE A 140 0.52 -5.10 3.06
CA ILE A 140 1.72 -5.54 3.79
C ILE A 140 1.38 -6.65 4.78
N VAL A 141 0.28 -6.51 5.54
CA VAL A 141 -0.14 -7.50 6.56
C VAL A 141 -0.52 -8.84 5.92
N GLU A 142 -1.20 -8.80 4.78
CA GLU A 142 -1.62 -9.98 4.03
C GLU A 142 -0.52 -10.56 3.14
N ASN A 143 0.64 -9.89 3.06
CA ASN A 143 1.77 -10.30 2.23
C ASN A 143 1.39 -10.54 0.76
N GLN A 144 0.56 -9.65 0.19
CA GLN A 144 0.07 -9.80 -1.19
C GLN A 144 1.20 -9.69 -2.21
N TYR A 145 2.19 -8.85 -1.96
CA TYR A 145 3.45 -8.74 -2.70
C TYR A 145 4.51 -8.01 -1.87
N ASN A 146 5.76 -8.19 -2.23
CA ASN A 146 6.93 -7.62 -1.56
C ASN A 146 7.75 -6.72 -2.50
N VAL A 147 8.67 -5.96 -1.90
CA VAL A 147 9.68 -5.24 -2.69
C VAL A 147 10.57 -6.27 -3.41
N ASN A 148 10.83 -6.06 -4.69
CA ASN A 148 11.48 -6.92 -5.67
C ASN A 148 10.60 -8.00 -6.30
N ASP A 149 9.32 -8.15 -5.91
CA ASP A 149 8.39 -9.00 -6.64
C ASP A 149 8.05 -8.38 -8.01
N ILE A 150 7.79 -9.23 -8.99
CA ILE A 150 7.28 -8.82 -10.29
C ILE A 150 5.76 -8.93 -10.24
N VAL A 151 5.11 -7.80 -10.42
CA VAL A 151 3.65 -7.68 -10.41
C VAL A 151 3.13 -7.09 -11.72
N GLU A 152 1.88 -7.36 -12.00
CA GLU A 152 1.17 -6.74 -13.12
C GLU A 152 -0.11 -6.08 -12.62
N VAL A 153 -0.27 -4.79 -12.91
CA VAL A 153 -1.40 -3.97 -12.49
C VAL A 153 -1.86 -3.12 -13.66
N ASN A 154 -3.12 -3.24 -14.05
CA ASN A 154 -3.70 -2.51 -15.18
C ASN A 154 -2.85 -2.63 -16.47
N GLY A 155 -2.39 -3.85 -16.78
CA GLY A 155 -1.55 -4.14 -17.96
C GLY A 155 -0.11 -3.63 -17.87
N PHE A 156 0.29 -3.02 -16.76
CA PHE A 156 1.67 -2.61 -16.52
C PHE A 156 2.37 -3.67 -15.67
N ARG A 157 3.35 -4.35 -16.27
CA ARG A 157 4.18 -5.35 -15.61
C ARG A 157 5.54 -4.75 -15.24
N GLY A 158 5.97 -4.97 -14.00
CA GLY A 158 7.28 -4.51 -13.54
C GLY A 158 7.62 -5.02 -12.15
N THR A 159 8.81 -4.67 -11.70
CA THR A 159 9.33 -5.02 -10.36
C THR A 159 8.91 -3.95 -9.36
N VAL A 160 8.39 -4.36 -8.21
CA VAL A 160 8.08 -3.46 -7.09
C VAL A 160 9.37 -2.89 -6.54
N SER A 161 9.59 -1.59 -6.73
CA SER A 161 10.79 -0.89 -6.25
C SER A 161 10.63 -0.35 -4.83
N SER A 162 9.42 0.05 -4.45
CA SER A 162 9.12 0.52 -3.11
C SER A 162 7.62 0.46 -2.82
N ILE A 163 7.29 0.17 -1.56
CA ILE A 163 5.94 0.24 -1.01
C ILE A 163 5.93 1.38 0.00
N GLY A 164 5.18 2.44 -0.29
CA GLY A 164 5.01 3.58 0.58
C GLY A 164 3.67 3.53 1.33
N ILE A 165 3.44 4.48 2.24
CA ILE A 165 2.21 4.57 3.03
C ILE A 165 0.98 4.72 2.13
N ARG A 166 1.10 5.48 1.02
CA ARG A 166 0.00 5.83 0.13
C ARG A 166 0.18 5.28 -1.29
N THR A 167 1.41 5.05 -1.72
CA THR A 167 1.71 4.71 -3.11
C THR A 167 2.73 3.58 -3.18
N THR A 168 2.57 2.72 -4.18
CA THR A 168 3.55 1.72 -4.58
C THR A 168 4.21 2.12 -5.89
N SER A 169 5.53 1.94 -6.00
CA SER A 169 6.30 2.23 -7.21
C SER A 169 6.72 0.93 -7.88
N ILE A 170 6.47 0.82 -9.19
CA ILE A 170 6.78 -0.35 -10.01
C ILE A 170 7.68 0.10 -11.17
N VAL A 171 8.75 -0.66 -11.45
CA VAL A 171 9.72 -0.38 -12.51
C VAL A 171 9.61 -1.46 -13.59
N ASP A 172 9.37 -1.08 -14.82
CA ASP A 172 9.33 -2.01 -15.96
C ASP A 172 10.73 -2.41 -16.46
N ALA A 173 10.79 -3.33 -17.40
CA ALA A 173 12.05 -3.77 -18.02
C ALA A 173 12.75 -2.65 -18.82
N GLY A 174 12.07 -1.60 -19.20
CA GLY A 174 12.60 -0.42 -19.86
C GLY A 174 13.15 0.63 -18.90
N GLY A 175 13.01 0.43 -17.57
CA GLY A 175 13.42 1.39 -16.55
C GLY A 175 12.37 2.48 -16.26
N ASN A 176 11.18 2.40 -16.84
CA ASN A 176 10.10 3.36 -16.53
C ASN A 176 9.52 3.08 -15.16
N VAL A 177 9.32 4.11 -14.35
CA VAL A 177 8.74 4.02 -13.01
C VAL A 177 7.28 4.43 -13.05
N LYS A 178 6.37 3.52 -12.73
CA LYS A 178 4.96 3.80 -12.53
C LYS A 178 4.67 3.90 -11.04
N ILE A 179 4.14 5.04 -10.61
CA ILE A 179 3.71 5.29 -9.23
C ILE A 179 2.19 5.15 -9.20
N ILE A 180 1.71 4.23 -8.37
CA ILE A 180 0.28 3.90 -8.28
C ILE A 180 -0.16 4.12 -6.85
N ASN A 181 -1.33 4.74 -6.65
CA ASN A 181 -1.96 4.82 -5.34
C ASN A 181 -2.30 3.41 -4.84
N ASN A 182 -2.11 3.14 -3.56
CA ASN A 182 -2.37 1.81 -3.00
C ASN A 182 -3.84 1.39 -3.18
N SER A 183 -4.79 2.32 -3.10
CA SER A 183 -6.21 2.05 -3.38
C SER A 183 -6.49 1.58 -4.81
N ASN A 184 -5.60 1.89 -5.77
CA ASN A 184 -5.69 1.46 -7.17
C ASN A 184 -4.88 0.18 -7.46
N MET A 185 -4.24 -0.39 -6.44
CA MET A 185 -3.53 -1.66 -6.52
C MET A 185 -4.48 -2.85 -6.27
N LYS A 186 -5.75 -2.71 -6.70
CA LYS A 186 -6.75 -3.79 -6.71
C LYS A 186 -6.47 -4.70 -7.90
N ASP A 187 -6.80 -5.98 -7.77
CA ASP A 187 -6.63 -6.99 -8.84
C ASP A 187 -5.18 -7.13 -9.32
N ILE A 188 -4.25 -7.25 -8.37
CA ILE A 188 -2.84 -7.48 -8.64
C ILE A 188 -2.61 -8.92 -9.08
N LEU A 189 -1.87 -9.10 -10.17
CA LEU A 189 -1.30 -10.38 -10.53
C LEU A 189 0.15 -10.42 -10.02
N ASN A 190 0.40 -11.14 -8.92
CA ASN A 190 1.75 -11.41 -8.43
C ASN A 190 2.33 -12.60 -9.22
N ARG A 191 3.41 -12.32 -9.96
CA ARG A 191 4.07 -13.33 -10.82
C ARG A 191 5.28 -13.97 -10.12
N SER A 192 5.71 -13.44 -8.97
CA SER A 192 6.89 -13.94 -8.24
C SER A 192 6.54 -14.95 -7.16
N ASP A 193 5.26 -15.14 -6.86
CA ASP A 193 4.80 -16.03 -5.77
C ASP A 193 5.04 -17.53 -6.11
N ASN A 194 5.02 -17.88 -7.41
CA ASN A 194 5.26 -19.21 -7.89
C ASN A 194 6.26 -19.19 -9.06
N ALA A 195 6.87 -20.36 -9.35
CA ALA A 195 7.69 -20.53 -10.54
C ALA A 195 6.89 -20.21 -11.81
N SER A 196 7.44 -19.40 -12.67
CA SER A 196 6.79 -19.00 -13.91
C SER A 196 7.10 -19.98 -15.03
N LYS A 197 6.14 -20.13 -15.95
CA LYS A 197 6.26 -21.02 -17.08
C LYS A 197 6.55 -20.25 -18.38
N ALA A 198 7.78 -20.37 -18.89
CA ALA A 198 8.12 -19.88 -20.22
C ALA A 198 7.55 -20.85 -21.28
N ILE A 199 6.76 -20.30 -22.18
CA ILE A 199 6.05 -21.07 -23.22
C ILE A 199 6.77 -20.86 -24.55
N SER A 200 6.98 -21.95 -25.28
CA SER A 200 7.51 -21.97 -26.64
C SER A 200 6.60 -22.78 -27.54
N GLU A 201 6.33 -22.29 -28.71
CA GLU A 201 5.58 -22.98 -29.74
C GLU A 201 6.45 -23.09 -30.98
N ILE A 202 6.51 -24.27 -31.58
CA ILE A 202 7.25 -24.54 -32.79
C ILE A 202 6.38 -25.32 -33.76
N GLN A 203 6.37 -24.89 -35.02
CA GLN A 203 5.59 -25.56 -36.08
C GLN A 203 6.42 -26.60 -36.78
N VAL A 204 5.83 -27.79 -37.04
CA VAL A 204 6.40 -28.89 -37.84
C VAL A 204 5.52 -29.16 -39.05
N SER A 205 6.10 -29.72 -40.10
CA SER A 205 5.35 -30.07 -41.31
C SER A 205 4.26 -31.13 -41.01
N TYR A 206 3.16 -31.12 -41.74
CA TYR A 206 2.13 -32.16 -41.71
C TYR A 206 2.66 -33.53 -42.13
N GLU A 207 3.79 -33.58 -42.86
CA GLU A 207 4.45 -34.80 -43.26
C GLU A 207 5.32 -35.41 -42.14
N THR A 208 5.48 -34.70 -41.03
CA THR A 208 6.25 -35.19 -39.89
C THR A 208 5.48 -36.30 -39.16
N ASP A 209 6.16 -37.42 -38.97
CA ASP A 209 5.68 -38.52 -38.12
C ASP A 209 5.70 -38.04 -36.65
N ILE A 210 4.54 -37.59 -36.17
CA ILE A 210 4.37 -37.04 -34.83
C ILE A 210 4.62 -38.10 -33.76
N GLU A 211 4.14 -39.35 -33.93
CA GLU A 211 4.31 -40.41 -32.95
C GLU A 211 5.80 -40.71 -32.73
N LYS A 212 6.55 -40.86 -33.83
CA LYS A 212 8.01 -41.06 -33.76
C LYS A 212 8.77 -39.85 -33.20
N LEU A 213 8.28 -38.65 -33.44
CA LEU A 213 8.86 -37.44 -32.85
C LEU A 213 8.63 -37.41 -31.33
N GLU A 214 7.42 -37.74 -30.87
CA GLU A 214 7.04 -37.79 -29.46
C GLU A 214 7.88 -38.81 -28.67
N GLU A 215 8.24 -39.95 -29.26
CA GLU A 215 9.17 -40.90 -28.63
C GLU A 215 10.56 -40.32 -28.34
N ASN A 216 11.01 -39.35 -29.15
CA ASN A 216 12.33 -38.75 -29.02
C ASN A 216 12.33 -37.45 -28.15
N ILE A 217 11.20 -36.82 -28.00
CA ILE A 217 11.06 -35.54 -27.25
C ILE A 217 11.65 -35.63 -25.85
N PRO A 218 11.37 -36.66 -25.00
CA PRO A 218 11.90 -36.72 -23.64
C PRO A 218 13.41 -36.61 -23.58
N SER A 219 14.12 -37.31 -24.51
CA SER A 219 15.59 -37.26 -24.56
C SER A 219 16.12 -35.89 -25.00
N MET A 220 15.39 -35.23 -25.91
CA MET A 220 15.73 -33.86 -26.33
C MET A 220 15.56 -32.85 -25.18
N MET A 221 14.47 -32.95 -24.42
CA MET A 221 14.20 -32.06 -23.29
C MET A 221 15.23 -32.21 -22.17
N GLU A 222 15.62 -33.45 -21.85
CA GLU A 222 16.68 -33.71 -20.87
C GLU A 222 18.03 -33.14 -21.30
N ASN A 223 18.36 -33.25 -22.60
CA ASN A 223 19.56 -32.61 -23.16
C ASN A 223 19.52 -31.09 -23.05
N ILE A 224 18.39 -30.45 -23.35
CA ILE A 224 18.21 -29.00 -23.20
C ILE A 224 18.39 -28.59 -21.75
N TYR A 225 17.78 -29.29 -20.82
CA TYR A 225 17.91 -29.05 -19.39
C TYR A 225 19.37 -29.15 -18.93
N SER A 226 20.09 -30.18 -19.37
CA SER A 226 21.48 -30.40 -18.98
C SER A 226 22.41 -29.26 -19.36
N LEU A 227 22.09 -28.53 -20.45
CA LEU A 227 22.85 -27.35 -20.93
C LEU A 227 22.51 -26.05 -20.22
N HIS A 228 21.34 -25.97 -19.57
CA HIS A 228 20.77 -24.74 -19.02
C HIS A 228 20.24 -24.88 -17.59
N LYS A 229 20.85 -25.76 -16.77
CA LYS A 229 20.47 -26.01 -15.36
C LYS A 229 20.50 -24.76 -14.47
N ASP A 230 21.30 -23.77 -14.83
CA ASP A 230 21.41 -22.48 -14.14
C ASP A 230 20.17 -21.58 -14.34
N LEU A 231 19.37 -21.86 -15.36
CA LEU A 231 18.22 -21.04 -15.76
C LEU A 231 16.88 -21.75 -15.56
N MET A 232 16.85 -23.06 -15.76
CA MET A 232 15.65 -23.88 -15.77
C MET A 232 15.53 -24.65 -14.46
N SER A 233 14.37 -24.60 -13.81
CA SER A 233 14.11 -25.36 -12.57
C SER A 233 13.90 -26.85 -12.81
N SER A 234 13.43 -27.22 -14.00
CA SER A 234 13.17 -28.59 -14.43
C SER A 234 13.42 -28.75 -15.93
N ALA A 235 13.46 -29.96 -16.42
CA ALA A 235 13.47 -30.21 -17.87
C ALA A 235 12.21 -29.60 -18.51
N PRO A 236 12.33 -29.04 -19.74
CA PRO A 236 11.14 -28.57 -20.46
C PRO A 236 10.15 -29.71 -20.66
N GLU A 237 8.87 -29.41 -20.54
CA GLU A 237 7.76 -30.34 -20.70
C GLU A 237 7.12 -30.14 -22.08
N TYR A 238 6.88 -31.24 -22.78
CA TYR A 238 6.06 -31.23 -23.98
C TYR A 238 4.59 -31.35 -23.61
N ILE A 239 3.80 -30.36 -23.97
CA ILE A 239 2.37 -30.32 -23.64
C ILE A 239 1.50 -31.01 -24.67
N GLY A 240 2.00 -31.11 -25.92
CA GLY A 240 1.27 -31.72 -27.03
C GLY A 240 1.10 -30.79 -28.23
N VAL A 241 0.24 -31.22 -29.15
CA VAL A 241 -0.18 -30.40 -30.30
C VAL A 241 -1.06 -29.25 -29.80
N SER A 242 -0.67 -28.01 -30.07
CA SER A 242 -1.38 -26.81 -29.70
C SER A 242 -2.44 -26.40 -30.73
N SER A 243 -2.07 -26.47 -32.01
CA SER A 243 -2.98 -26.14 -33.11
C SER A 243 -2.58 -26.82 -34.40
N LEU A 244 -3.56 -26.95 -35.31
CA LEU A 244 -3.38 -27.35 -36.69
C LEU A 244 -3.52 -26.10 -37.57
N ASP A 245 -2.39 -25.61 -38.06
CA ASP A 245 -2.33 -24.32 -38.76
C ASP A 245 -2.26 -24.53 -40.28
N ALA A 246 -2.38 -23.43 -41.06
CA ALA A 246 -2.42 -23.51 -42.52
C ALA A 246 -1.18 -24.17 -43.16
N SER A 247 -0.02 -24.14 -42.49
CA SER A 247 1.24 -24.66 -43.07
C SER A 247 1.89 -25.77 -42.27
N GLY A 248 1.27 -26.19 -41.16
CA GLY A 248 1.84 -27.29 -40.34
C GLY A 248 1.15 -27.42 -38.99
N VAL A 249 1.71 -28.29 -38.16
CA VAL A 249 1.22 -28.62 -36.81
C VAL A 249 2.06 -27.87 -35.78
N THR A 250 1.43 -27.11 -34.92
CA THR A 250 2.13 -26.36 -33.84
C THR A 250 2.20 -27.22 -32.58
N LEU A 251 3.42 -27.42 -32.11
CA LEU A 251 3.75 -28.14 -30.88
C LEU A 251 4.09 -27.17 -29.78
N LYS A 252 3.59 -27.45 -28.56
CA LYS A 252 3.76 -26.57 -27.38
C LYS A 252 4.70 -27.22 -26.38
N PHE A 253 5.64 -26.38 -25.92
CA PHE A 253 6.61 -26.70 -24.90
C PHE A 253 6.58 -25.67 -23.79
N VAL A 254 6.82 -26.10 -22.55
CA VAL A 254 6.79 -25.25 -21.37
C VAL A 254 8.01 -25.56 -20.50
N VAL A 255 8.63 -24.56 -19.93
CA VAL A 255 9.71 -24.75 -18.95
C VAL A 255 9.53 -23.84 -17.76
N GLU A 256 9.79 -24.35 -16.57
CA GLU A 256 9.74 -23.56 -15.33
C GLU A 256 11.04 -22.77 -15.16
N VAL A 257 10.87 -21.47 -14.91
CA VAL A 257 11.97 -20.50 -14.69
C VAL A 257 11.54 -19.47 -13.66
N ASP A 258 12.52 -18.82 -13.04
CA ASP A 258 12.22 -17.61 -12.27
C ASP A 258 11.55 -16.54 -13.13
N GLU A 259 10.55 -15.83 -12.62
CA GLU A 259 9.80 -14.80 -13.35
C GLU A 259 10.71 -13.72 -13.99
N LYS A 260 11.78 -13.33 -13.30
CA LYS A 260 12.79 -12.40 -13.83
C LYS A 260 13.50 -12.90 -15.11
N ASN A 261 13.48 -14.22 -15.33
CA ASN A 261 14.14 -14.90 -16.43
C ASN A 261 13.17 -15.38 -17.52
N ILE A 262 11.86 -15.13 -17.41
CA ILE A 262 10.84 -15.72 -18.30
C ILE A 262 11.12 -15.44 -19.78
N TYR A 263 11.48 -14.22 -20.16
CA TYR A 263 11.81 -13.88 -21.54
C TYR A 263 13.14 -14.48 -22.01
N LYS A 264 14.11 -14.60 -21.09
CA LYS A 264 15.39 -15.27 -21.38
C LYS A 264 15.18 -16.76 -21.57
N GLY A 265 14.39 -17.38 -20.68
CA GLY A 265 14.00 -18.78 -20.76
C GLY A 265 13.29 -19.12 -22.07
N GLN A 266 12.29 -18.32 -22.45
CA GLN A 266 11.57 -18.50 -23.72
C GLN A 266 12.51 -18.41 -24.93
N ARG A 267 13.39 -17.43 -24.99
CA ARG A 267 14.35 -17.29 -26.12
C ARG A 267 15.33 -18.46 -26.22
N ILE A 268 15.81 -18.93 -25.08
CA ILE A 268 16.69 -20.10 -25.01
C ILE A 268 15.93 -21.35 -25.44
N LEU A 269 14.74 -21.58 -24.92
CA LEU A 269 13.91 -22.73 -25.28
C LEU A 269 13.62 -22.73 -26.78
N ASN A 270 13.23 -21.60 -27.38
CA ASN A 270 13.01 -21.47 -28.82
C ASN A 270 14.27 -21.85 -29.63
N ARG A 271 15.45 -21.37 -29.19
CA ARG A 271 16.72 -21.66 -29.87
C ARG A 271 17.08 -23.15 -29.77
N GLU A 272 16.98 -23.72 -28.58
CA GLU A 272 17.38 -25.12 -28.38
C GLU A 272 16.41 -26.11 -29.05
N LEU A 273 15.10 -25.80 -29.06
CA LEU A 273 14.11 -26.55 -29.81
C LEU A 273 14.44 -26.54 -31.32
N LEU A 274 14.74 -25.35 -31.86
CA LEU A 274 15.15 -25.26 -33.27
C LEU A 274 16.39 -26.09 -33.58
N VAL A 275 17.40 -26.11 -32.72
CA VAL A 275 18.63 -26.88 -32.88
C VAL A 275 18.34 -28.40 -32.75
N ALA A 276 17.54 -28.80 -31.76
CA ALA A 276 17.19 -30.19 -31.53
C ALA A 276 16.39 -30.78 -32.70
N PHE A 277 15.40 -30.06 -33.22
CA PHE A 277 14.57 -30.47 -34.32
C PHE A 277 15.39 -30.59 -35.62
N LYS A 278 16.29 -29.63 -35.89
CA LYS A 278 17.21 -29.73 -37.04
C LYS A 278 18.11 -30.96 -36.95
N LYS A 279 18.65 -31.30 -35.75
CA LYS A 279 19.47 -32.52 -35.54
C LYS A 279 18.66 -33.78 -35.76
N ALA A 280 17.39 -33.79 -35.35
CA ALA A 280 16.47 -34.89 -35.56
C ALA A 280 15.90 -34.97 -36.98
N LYS A 281 16.30 -34.04 -37.88
CA LYS A 281 15.81 -33.93 -39.26
C LYS A 281 14.29 -33.69 -39.33
N VAL A 282 13.71 -33.08 -38.33
CA VAL A 282 12.31 -32.63 -38.33
C VAL A 282 12.22 -31.37 -39.17
N GLU A 283 11.31 -31.37 -40.13
CA GLU A 283 11.10 -30.24 -41.02
C GLU A 283 10.25 -29.18 -40.37
N ILE A 284 10.80 -27.95 -40.37
CA ILE A 284 10.07 -26.71 -39.96
C ILE A 284 9.55 -26.09 -41.26
N PRO A 285 8.21 -26.06 -41.45
CA PRO A 285 7.65 -25.65 -42.74
C PRO A 285 7.84 -24.16 -42.99
N TYR A 286 8.10 -23.84 -44.27
CA TYR A 286 7.87 -22.50 -44.77
C TYR A 286 6.37 -22.31 -45.04
N PRO A 287 5.87 -21.08 -45.19
CA PRO A 287 4.48 -20.86 -45.59
C PRO A 287 4.16 -21.66 -46.88
N GLN A 288 3.15 -22.52 -46.78
CA GLN A 288 2.71 -23.36 -47.91
C GLN A 288 1.57 -22.63 -48.65
N LEU A 289 1.61 -22.62 -49.97
CA LEU A 289 0.57 -22.08 -50.81
C LEU A 289 0.18 -23.09 -51.90
N ASP A 290 -1.06 -23.51 -51.88
CA ASP A 290 -1.62 -24.46 -52.86
C ASP A 290 -2.23 -23.63 -54.02
N ILE A 291 -1.64 -23.74 -55.23
CA ILE A 291 -2.05 -22.96 -56.39
C ILE A 291 -2.76 -23.88 -57.40
N HIS A 292 -4.06 -23.71 -57.50
CA HIS A 292 -4.85 -24.39 -58.54
C HIS A 292 -4.90 -23.49 -59.79
N GLN A 293 -4.15 -23.87 -60.82
CA GLN A 293 -4.29 -23.24 -62.17
C GLN A 293 -5.51 -23.85 -62.83
N LYS A 294 -6.49 -23.02 -63.20
CA LYS A 294 -7.65 -23.43 -64.01
C LYS A 294 -7.29 -23.44 -65.51
#